data_d54bb952f40b911e4b0d1707c9dda952
#
_entry.id   d54bb952f40b911e4b0d1707c9dda952
#
_cell.length_a   1.000
_cell.length_b   1.000
_cell.length_c   1.000
_cell.angle_alpha   90.00
_cell.angle_beta   90.00
_cell.angle_gamma   90.00
#
_symmetry.space_group_name_H-M   'P 1'
#
loop_
_entity.id
_entity.type
_entity.pdbx_description
1 polymer ?
#
loop_
_entity_poly.entity_id
_entity_poly.type
_entity_poly.pdbx_seq_one_letter_code
_entity_poly.pdbx_strand_id
1 'polypeptide(L)'
;MIRMLVMSDAFKRSSAPNKDAVAKDATSTLLWRFPPRRVEAEVIRDSILFASGKLDAKIGGKSFRIHNVKKTYAQWQVVNNYGPDTWRRMLYQERMRRVDDQMFTAFDFPDCGQVRAKRPVSTTPLQALNLLNSD
;
A
#
# COMPACT_ATOMS: atom_id res chain seq x y z
N MET A 1 23.26 0.18 9.40
CA MET A 1 22.33 1.32 9.57
C MET A 1 20.89 0.85 9.88
N ILE A 2 20.18 0.12 9.01
CA ILE A 2 18.77 -0.31 9.23
C ILE A 2 18.60 -1.04 10.56
N ARG A 3 19.41 -2.07 10.85
CA ARG A 3 19.34 -2.81 12.12
C ARG A 3 19.48 -1.91 13.35
N MET A 4 20.37 -0.92 13.31
CA MET A 4 20.57 0.01 14.42
C MET A 4 19.32 0.87 14.65
N LEU A 5 18.68 1.36 13.59
CA LEU A 5 17.44 2.13 13.69
C LEU A 5 16.28 1.29 14.26
N VAL A 6 16.09 0.09 13.72
CA VAL A 6 14.99 -0.82 14.15
C VAL A 6 15.18 -1.31 15.59
N MET A 7 16.42 -1.44 16.05
CA MET A 7 16.75 -1.85 17.40
C MET A 7 16.76 -0.70 18.42
N SER A 8 16.59 0.55 17.98
CA SER A 8 16.54 1.70 18.89
C SER A 8 15.27 1.70 19.75
N ASP A 9 15.37 2.27 20.95
CA ASP A 9 14.22 2.38 21.86
C ASP A 9 13.13 3.27 21.29
N ALA A 10 13.48 4.28 20.51
CA ALA A 10 12.53 5.15 19.83
C ALA A 10 11.65 4.37 18.84
N PHE A 11 12.23 3.46 18.06
CA PHE A 11 11.50 2.64 17.10
C PHE A 11 10.61 1.59 17.79
N LYS A 12 11.06 1.05 18.93
CA LYS A 12 10.34 0.02 19.69
C LYS A 12 9.23 0.56 20.59
N ARG A 13 9.05 1.88 20.66
CA ARG A 13 8.01 2.47 21.50
C ARG A 13 6.62 2.05 21.07
N SER A 14 5.76 1.80 22.05
CA SER A 14 4.36 1.51 21.82
C SER A 14 3.65 2.66 21.09
N SER A 15 2.69 2.34 20.24
CA SER A 15 1.80 3.32 19.64
C SER A 15 0.62 3.70 20.55
N ALA A 16 0.40 2.96 21.64
CA ALA A 16 -0.71 3.20 22.55
C ALA A 16 -0.64 4.60 23.17
N PRO A 17 -1.76 5.34 23.23
CA PRO A 17 -1.78 6.67 23.84
C PRO A 17 -1.70 6.57 25.36
N ASN A 18 -0.92 7.46 25.98
CA ASN A 18 -0.89 7.71 27.39
C ASN A 18 -1.52 9.08 27.65
N LYS A 19 -2.52 9.17 28.55
CA LYS A 19 -3.29 10.41 28.79
C LYS A 19 -2.41 11.57 29.25
N ASP A 20 -1.48 11.32 30.16
CA ASP A 20 -0.59 12.35 30.72
C ASP A 20 0.42 12.85 29.70
N ALA A 21 0.92 11.92 28.86
CA ALA A 21 1.85 12.26 27.80
C ALA A 21 1.15 13.03 26.66
N VAL A 22 -0.11 12.66 26.30
CA VAL A 22 -0.92 13.38 25.30
C VAL A 22 -1.21 14.80 25.78
N ALA A 23 -1.46 15.01 27.08
CA ALA A 23 -1.71 16.34 27.63
C ALA A 23 -0.48 17.26 27.52
N LYS A 24 0.74 16.69 27.57
CA LYS A 24 2.01 17.44 27.47
C LYS A 24 2.49 17.62 26.04
N ASP A 25 2.32 16.60 25.20
CA ASP A 25 2.79 16.58 23.82
C ASP A 25 1.85 15.75 22.93
N ALA A 26 0.75 16.37 22.51
CA ALA A 26 -0.27 15.72 21.68
C ALA A 26 0.27 15.25 20.32
N THR A 27 1.25 15.95 19.78
CA THR A 27 1.85 15.67 18.46
C THR A 27 2.98 14.64 18.48
N SER A 28 3.37 14.18 19.67
CA SER A 28 4.46 13.22 19.88
C SER A 28 5.82 13.69 19.33
N THR A 29 6.08 15.00 19.36
CA THR A 29 7.35 15.60 18.95
C THR A 29 8.51 15.17 19.84
N LEU A 30 8.24 14.89 21.12
CA LEU A 30 9.22 14.38 22.08
C LEU A 30 9.43 12.85 21.99
N LEU A 31 8.91 12.21 20.95
CA LEU A 31 9.10 10.78 20.67
C LEU A 31 8.68 9.85 21.82
N TRP A 32 7.71 10.24 22.64
CA TRP A 32 7.21 9.41 23.74
C TRP A 32 6.41 8.18 23.28
N ARG A 33 5.87 8.22 22.04
CA ARG A 33 5.27 7.07 21.35
C ARG A 33 5.63 7.07 19.88
N PHE A 34 5.43 5.95 19.21
CA PHE A 34 5.40 5.90 17.75
C PHE A 34 3.96 6.08 17.26
N PRO A 35 3.58 7.25 16.72
CA PRO A 35 2.22 7.49 16.29
C PRO A 35 1.83 6.54 15.15
N PRO A 36 0.61 5.97 15.16
CA PRO A 36 0.13 5.17 14.05
C PRO A 36 0.20 5.95 12.74
N ARG A 37 0.75 5.33 11.71
CA ARG A 37 0.80 5.91 10.37
C ARG A 37 0.08 4.99 9.41
N ARG A 38 -0.69 5.61 8.51
CA ARG A 38 -1.26 4.87 7.39
C ARG A 38 -0.13 4.46 6.44
N VAL A 39 -0.15 3.21 6.01
CA VAL A 39 0.74 2.70 4.98
C VAL A 39 0.12 2.93 3.59
N GLU A 40 0.95 3.01 2.58
CA GLU A 40 0.55 3.21 1.19
C GLU A 40 -0.08 1.93 0.61
N ALA A 41 -0.91 2.07 -0.42
CA ALA A 41 -1.60 0.96 -1.08
C ALA A 41 -0.62 -0.16 -1.52
N GLU A 42 0.55 0.23 -2.01
CA GLU A 42 1.61 -0.69 -2.40
C GLU A 42 2.09 -1.58 -1.25
N VAL A 43 2.24 -0.96 -0.09
CA VAL A 43 2.68 -1.67 1.13
C VAL A 43 1.58 -2.59 1.65
N ILE A 44 0.31 -2.18 1.54
CA ILE A 44 -0.84 -3.02 1.94
C ILE A 44 -0.85 -4.29 1.10
N ARG A 45 -0.78 -4.18 -0.23
CA ARG A 45 -0.76 -5.33 -1.12
C ARG A 45 0.43 -6.27 -0.84
N ASP A 46 1.63 -5.72 -0.76
CA ASP A 46 2.82 -6.53 -0.50
C ASP A 46 2.75 -7.20 0.88
N SER A 47 2.14 -6.55 1.88
CA SER A 47 1.93 -7.11 3.22
C SER A 47 0.93 -8.27 3.21
N ILE A 48 -0.15 -8.17 2.44
CA ILE A 48 -1.13 -9.26 2.26
C ILE A 48 -0.46 -10.47 1.62
N LEU A 49 0.30 -10.27 0.54
CA LEU A 49 1.04 -11.34 -0.11
C LEU A 49 2.11 -11.95 0.79
N PHE A 50 2.79 -11.13 1.58
CA PHE A 50 3.78 -11.59 2.54
C PHE A 50 3.14 -12.44 3.66
N ALA A 51 2.05 -11.96 4.26
CA ALA A 51 1.34 -12.66 5.31
C ALA A 51 0.73 -13.99 4.84
N SER A 52 0.29 -14.06 3.58
CA SER A 52 -0.20 -15.30 2.95
C SER A 52 0.92 -16.27 2.52
N GLY A 53 2.17 -15.89 2.65
CA GLY A 53 3.33 -16.68 2.19
C GLY A 53 3.50 -16.76 0.67
N LYS A 54 2.74 -15.94 -0.09
CA LYS A 54 2.75 -15.98 -1.55
C LYS A 54 3.69 -14.94 -2.19
N LEU A 55 4.24 -14.01 -1.42
CA LEU A 55 5.08 -12.96 -1.98
C LEU A 55 6.37 -13.52 -2.59
N ASP A 56 6.56 -13.31 -3.89
CA ASP A 56 7.84 -13.51 -4.55
C ASP A 56 8.74 -12.27 -4.33
N ALA A 57 9.76 -12.44 -3.50
CA ALA A 57 10.71 -11.39 -3.14
C ALA A 57 11.84 -11.19 -4.16
N LYS A 58 11.79 -11.87 -5.32
CA LYS A 58 12.80 -11.76 -6.37
C LYS A 58 13.06 -10.32 -6.79
N ILE A 59 14.32 -9.92 -6.79
CA ILE A 59 14.78 -8.59 -7.20
C ILE A 59 15.13 -8.60 -8.69
N GLY A 60 14.74 -7.54 -9.40
CA GLY A 60 15.02 -7.35 -10.83
C GLY A 60 14.12 -8.16 -11.76
N GLY A 61 14.41 -8.12 -13.04
CA GLY A 61 13.64 -8.78 -14.09
C GLY A 61 12.50 -7.92 -14.66
N LYS A 62 11.66 -8.54 -15.49
CA LYS A 62 10.56 -7.85 -16.17
C LYS A 62 9.46 -7.45 -15.18
N SER A 63 8.78 -6.34 -15.47
CA SER A 63 7.54 -5.93 -14.82
C SER A 63 6.43 -6.96 -15.05
N PHE A 64 5.40 -6.94 -14.21
CA PHE A 64 4.19 -7.72 -14.39
C PHE A 64 2.97 -6.82 -14.50
N ARG A 65 1.89 -7.35 -15.07
CA ARG A 65 0.60 -6.68 -15.21
C ARG A 65 -0.48 -7.47 -14.51
N ILE A 66 -1.24 -6.81 -13.66
CA ILE A 66 -2.50 -7.36 -13.12
C ILE A 66 -3.61 -7.15 -14.14
N HIS A 67 -3.72 -5.93 -14.67
CA HIS A 67 -4.76 -5.58 -15.64
C HIS A 67 -4.20 -5.67 -17.05
N ASN A 68 -4.82 -6.49 -17.87
CA ASN A 68 -4.52 -6.61 -19.29
C ASN A 68 -5.72 -6.10 -20.09
N VAL A 69 -5.47 -5.57 -21.29
CA VAL A 69 -6.52 -5.12 -22.17
C VAL A 69 -6.60 -6.06 -23.35
N LYS A 70 -7.75 -6.68 -23.52
CA LYS A 70 -8.06 -7.49 -24.68
C LYS A 70 -8.89 -6.65 -25.66
N LYS A 71 -8.37 -6.44 -26.86
CA LYS A 71 -9.11 -5.76 -27.92
C LYS A 71 -10.04 -6.77 -28.57
N THR A 72 -11.33 -6.61 -28.36
CA THR A 72 -12.37 -7.32 -29.10
C THR A 72 -12.91 -6.35 -30.14
N TYR A 73 -13.48 -6.85 -31.24
CA TYR A 73 -13.85 -6.14 -32.47
C TYR A 73 -14.49 -4.74 -32.30
N ALA A 74 -15.15 -4.48 -31.18
CA ALA A 74 -15.82 -3.19 -30.90
C ALA A 74 -15.54 -2.60 -29.52
N GLN A 75 -14.93 -3.32 -28.61
CA GLN A 75 -14.75 -2.88 -27.20
C GLN A 75 -13.41 -3.30 -26.62
N TRP A 76 -12.90 -2.47 -25.73
CA TRP A 76 -11.75 -2.75 -24.89
C TRP A 76 -12.22 -3.45 -23.60
N GLN A 77 -11.87 -4.71 -23.44
CA GLN A 77 -12.21 -5.46 -22.24
C GLN A 77 -11.00 -5.60 -21.34
N VAL A 78 -11.14 -5.22 -20.07
CA VAL A 78 -10.09 -5.45 -19.06
C VAL A 78 -10.16 -6.89 -18.60
N VAL A 79 -9.05 -7.60 -18.68
CA VAL A 79 -8.90 -8.96 -18.19
C VAL A 79 -7.90 -8.93 -17.04
N ASN A 80 -8.35 -9.28 -15.84
CA ASN A 80 -7.50 -9.31 -14.67
C ASN A 80 -6.74 -10.64 -14.56
N ASN A 81 -5.47 -10.55 -14.18
CA ASN A 81 -4.64 -11.69 -13.86
C ASN A 81 -4.15 -11.58 -12.41
N TYR A 82 -4.67 -12.41 -11.55
CA TYR A 82 -4.26 -12.52 -10.13
C TYR A 82 -3.43 -13.79 -9.86
N GLY A 83 -2.93 -14.41 -10.91
CA GLY A 83 -2.13 -15.64 -10.81
C GLY A 83 -0.73 -15.45 -10.19
N PRO A 84 0.00 -16.54 -9.97
CA PRO A 84 1.31 -16.56 -9.32
C PRO A 84 2.34 -15.62 -9.96
N ASP A 85 2.27 -15.39 -11.28
CA ASP A 85 3.17 -14.50 -12.01
C ASP A 85 3.07 -13.03 -11.55
N THR A 86 1.97 -12.67 -10.87
CA THR A 86 1.72 -11.32 -10.36
C THR A 86 2.01 -11.17 -8.87
N TRP A 87 2.42 -12.22 -8.16
CA TRP A 87 2.66 -12.19 -6.72
C TRP A 87 3.99 -11.56 -6.32
N ARG A 88 4.61 -10.84 -7.21
CA ARG A 88 5.82 -10.06 -6.96
C ARG A 88 5.50 -8.77 -6.23
N ARG A 89 6.56 -8.15 -5.66
CA ARG A 89 6.44 -6.83 -5.02
C ARG A 89 5.84 -5.82 -5.99
N MET A 90 4.93 -4.97 -5.48
CA MET A 90 4.24 -3.98 -6.28
C MET A 90 5.18 -2.97 -6.97
N LEU A 91 6.39 -2.81 -6.47
CA LEU A 91 7.44 -2.04 -7.14
C LEU A 91 7.66 -2.44 -8.61
N TYR A 92 7.40 -3.71 -8.96
CA TYR A 92 7.54 -4.25 -10.31
C TYR A 92 6.23 -4.25 -11.12
N GLN A 93 5.14 -3.75 -10.54
CA GLN A 93 3.86 -3.71 -11.24
C GLN A 93 3.85 -2.60 -12.30
N GLU A 94 3.56 -2.98 -13.53
CA GLU A 94 3.27 -2.01 -14.57
C GLU A 94 1.87 -1.44 -14.39
N ARG A 95 1.76 -0.11 -14.34
CA ARG A 95 0.49 0.56 -14.22
C ARG A 95 -0.07 0.98 -15.57
N MET A 96 -1.29 0.56 -15.84
CA MET A 96 -2.04 1.02 -16.99
C MET A 96 -2.75 2.35 -16.67
N ARG A 97 -2.57 3.37 -17.53
CA ARG A 97 -3.14 4.71 -17.31
C ARG A 97 -4.68 4.78 -17.35
N ARG A 98 -5.32 3.82 -18.01
CA ARG A 98 -6.78 3.82 -18.25
C ARG A 98 -7.53 2.80 -17.42
N VAL A 99 -6.87 2.12 -16.52
CA VAL A 99 -7.48 1.09 -15.68
C VAL A 99 -7.17 1.41 -14.24
N ASP A 100 -8.22 1.67 -13.48
CA ASP A 100 -8.11 1.87 -12.04
C ASP A 100 -8.43 0.57 -11.31
N ASP A 101 -7.55 0.20 -10.40
CA ASP A 101 -7.78 -0.90 -9.48
C ASP A 101 -8.56 -0.39 -8.27
N GLN A 102 -9.65 -1.07 -7.94
CA GLN A 102 -10.55 -0.62 -6.86
C GLN A 102 -9.84 -0.58 -5.50
N MET A 103 -9.00 -1.57 -5.21
CA MET A 103 -8.23 -1.61 -3.98
C MET A 103 -7.27 -0.41 -3.92
N PHE A 104 -6.51 -0.16 -4.97
CA PHE A 104 -5.55 0.93 -4.97
C PHE A 104 -6.22 2.30 -4.92
N THR A 105 -7.31 2.47 -5.64
CA THR A 105 -8.09 3.71 -5.61
C THR A 105 -8.65 3.98 -4.21
N ALA A 106 -9.16 2.95 -3.52
CA ALA A 106 -9.64 3.09 -2.15
C ALA A 106 -8.55 3.53 -1.16
N PHE A 107 -7.29 3.18 -1.41
CA PHE A 107 -6.14 3.53 -0.56
C PHE A 107 -5.32 4.71 -1.08
N ASP A 108 -5.96 5.65 -1.75
CA ASP A 108 -5.35 6.91 -2.20
C ASP A 108 -4.13 6.72 -3.13
N PHE A 109 -4.12 5.64 -3.92
CA PHE A 109 -3.05 5.43 -4.89
C PHE A 109 -3.08 6.57 -5.93
N PRO A 110 -1.92 7.17 -6.30
CA PRO A 110 -1.89 8.30 -7.21
C PRO A 110 -2.46 7.95 -8.58
N ASP A 111 -3.32 8.83 -9.09
CA ASP A 111 -3.70 8.81 -10.50
C ASP A 111 -2.49 9.18 -11.37
N CYS A 112 -2.23 8.38 -12.41
CA CYS A 112 -1.15 8.65 -13.37
C CYS A 112 -1.46 9.82 -14.32
N GLY A 113 -2.66 10.36 -14.30
CA GLY A 113 -3.08 11.49 -15.13
C GLY A 113 -2.64 12.85 -14.60
N GLN A 114 -2.28 12.95 -13.31
CA GLN A 114 -1.97 14.22 -12.65
C GLN A 114 -0.67 14.15 -11.85
N VAL A 115 0.13 15.20 -11.98
CA VAL A 115 1.31 15.39 -11.12
C VAL A 115 0.86 15.97 -9.78
N ARG A 116 1.21 15.29 -8.70
CA ARG A 116 0.93 15.76 -7.33
C ARG A 116 2.21 15.80 -6.51
N ALA A 117 2.43 16.90 -5.81
CA ALA A 117 3.59 17.07 -4.94
C ALA A 117 3.53 16.17 -3.68
N LYS A 118 2.33 15.81 -3.25
CA LYS A 118 2.10 14.97 -2.06
C LYS A 118 0.93 14.03 -2.32
N ARG A 119 1.05 12.78 -1.86
CA ARG A 119 -0.07 11.83 -1.89
C ARG A 119 -1.16 12.26 -0.91
N PRO A 120 -2.43 12.20 -1.30
CA PRO A 120 -3.52 12.34 -0.36
C PRO A 120 -3.48 11.19 0.66
N VAL A 121 -4.04 11.44 1.83
CA VAL A 121 -4.24 10.41 2.86
C VAL A 121 -5.65 10.58 3.39
N SER A 122 -6.53 9.67 3.04
CA SER A 122 -7.92 9.66 3.51
C SER A 122 -8.17 8.49 4.48
N THR A 123 -9.21 8.61 5.29
CA THR A 123 -9.71 7.51 6.13
C THR A 123 -11.18 7.34 5.87
N THR A 124 -11.54 6.28 5.16
CA THR A 124 -12.91 6.02 4.73
C THR A 124 -13.38 4.61 5.13
N PRO A 125 -14.68 4.40 5.40
CA PRO A 125 -15.23 3.06 5.62
C PRO A 125 -15.01 2.12 4.42
N LEU A 126 -14.94 2.67 3.21
CA LEU A 126 -14.70 1.92 1.99
C LEU A 126 -13.37 1.15 2.04
N GLN A 127 -12.36 1.69 2.70
CA GLN A 127 -11.06 1.03 2.84
C GLN A 127 -11.16 -0.26 3.67
N ALA A 128 -11.91 -0.22 4.78
CA ALA A 128 -12.16 -1.40 5.60
C ALA A 128 -12.98 -2.45 4.81
N LEU A 129 -13.98 -2.00 4.06
CA LEU A 129 -14.81 -2.87 3.24
C LEU A 129 -14.00 -3.54 2.12
N ASN A 130 -13.09 -2.81 1.47
CA ASN A 130 -12.20 -3.38 0.45
C ASN A 130 -11.26 -4.44 1.04
N LEU A 131 -10.70 -4.22 2.24
CA LEU A 131 -9.85 -5.24 2.88
C LEU A 131 -10.60 -6.52 3.23
N LEU A 132 -11.91 -6.45 3.40
CA LEU A 132 -12.75 -7.62 3.71
C LEU A 132 -13.24 -8.35 2.46
N ASN A 133 -13.45 -7.64 1.34
CA ASN A 133 -14.18 -8.15 0.18
C ASN A 133 -13.38 -8.08 -1.14
N SER A 134 -12.14 -7.58 -1.16
CA SER A 134 -11.35 -7.59 -2.40
C SER A 134 -10.76 -8.98 -2.65
N ASP A 135 -10.85 -9.42 -3.90
CA ASP A 135 -10.27 -10.67 -4.40
C ASP A 135 -8.73 -10.67 -4.36
#